data_d76b22777b8a611d4f575a861cac8d04
#
_entry.id   d76b22777b8a611d4f575a861cac8d04
#
_cell.length_a   1.000
_cell.length_b   1.000
_cell.length_c   1.000
_cell.angle_alpha   90.00
_cell.angle_beta   90.00
_cell.angle_gamma   90.00
#
_symmetry.space_group_name_H-M   'P 1'
#
loop_
_entity.id
_entity.type
_entity.pdbx_description
1 polymer ?
#
loop_
_entity_poly.entity_id
_entity_poly.type
_entity_poly.pdbx_seq_one_letter_code
_entity_poly.pdbx_strand_id
1 'polypeptide(L)'
;MADLAQHESARAPAEVLQPPGLPGLTRLIGKALGVVSRLTGKDRYDDFRLERVLGLQFLVTPTVFNPKLPRTGAFFADFIESHRLAAEAEVLDMGTGSGVCAIFAARHARRVVAVDINAAAVRCARLNAALNHVEHRSEVRHGDLFAPVAGERFDLILFNPPFLRGIPRDDRDRAWRSNDIAERFAAGVRDHLKPGGAALVLLSSFGGAGPFLEEFRRQGLLVSTVAERGFLTERLAIFRLEPLPDGGAA
;
A
#
# COMPACT_ATOMS: atom_id res chain seq x y z
N MET A 1 -14.11 14.13 2.06
CA MET A 1 -13.39 13.65 3.28
C MET A 1 -14.35 13.24 4.40
N ALA A 2 -15.59 13.72 4.47
CA ALA A 2 -16.56 13.35 5.52
C ALA A 2 -17.00 11.86 5.49
N ASP A 3 -16.92 11.21 4.37
CA ASP A 3 -17.43 9.83 4.18
C ASP A 3 -16.46 8.71 4.60
N LEU A 4 -15.17 9.03 4.76
CA LEU A 4 -14.16 8.06 5.23
C LEU A 4 -14.20 7.80 6.74
N ALA A 5 -14.92 8.62 7.51
CA ALA A 5 -15.02 8.51 8.96
C ALA A 5 -16.12 7.53 9.45
N GLN A 6 -17.00 7.05 8.56
CA GLN A 6 -18.19 6.27 8.96
C GLN A 6 -17.95 4.76 9.15
N HIS A 7 -16.74 4.25 8.91
CA HIS A 7 -16.40 2.82 9.05
C HIS A 7 -15.27 2.54 10.04
N GLU A 8 -15.16 3.33 11.11
CA GLU A 8 -14.22 3.00 12.20
C GLU A 8 -14.63 1.67 12.86
N SER A 9 -13.75 0.67 12.72
CA SER A 9 -13.90 -0.58 13.46
C SER A 9 -13.66 -0.33 14.93
N ALA A 10 -14.58 -0.81 15.79
CA ALA A 10 -14.47 -0.70 17.25
C ALA A 10 -13.30 -1.49 17.86
N ARG A 11 -12.51 -2.22 17.04
CA ARG A 11 -11.37 -3.02 17.50
C ARG A 11 -10.09 -2.20 17.52
N ALA A 12 -9.25 -2.42 18.52
CA ALA A 12 -7.92 -1.84 18.56
C ALA A 12 -7.10 -2.27 17.31
N PRO A 13 -6.33 -1.35 16.69
CA PRO A 13 -5.58 -1.65 15.47
C PRO A 13 -4.68 -2.90 15.54
N ALA A 14 -4.11 -3.19 16.71
CA ALA A 14 -3.29 -4.38 16.92
C ALA A 14 -4.09 -5.70 16.95
N GLU A 15 -5.37 -5.66 17.33
CA GLU A 15 -6.25 -6.83 17.40
C GLU A 15 -6.77 -7.23 16.03
N VAL A 16 -6.97 -6.25 15.14
CA VAL A 16 -7.49 -6.47 13.77
C VAL A 16 -6.62 -7.42 12.97
N LEU A 17 -5.30 -7.34 13.15
CA LEU A 17 -4.34 -8.15 12.39
C LEU A 17 -3.85 -9.40 13.13
N GLN A 18 -4.57 -9.88 14.14
CA GLN A 18 -4.27 -11.21 14.69
C GLN A 18 -4.57 -12.29 13.63
N PRO A 19 -3.62 -13.22 13.39
CA PRO A 19 -3.82 -14.26 12.39
C PRO A 19 -5.03 -15.13 12.76
N PRO A 20 -5.87 -15.50 11.79
CA PRO A 20 -6.97 -16.42 12.04
C PRO A 20 -6.44 -17.79 12.44
N GLY A 21 -6.96 -18.39 13.50
CA GLY A 21 -6.65 -19.76 13.91
C GLY A 21 -5.42 -19.92 14.82
N LEU A 22 -4.97 -21.16 15.01
CA LEU A 22 -3.83 -21.51 15.87
C LEU A 22 -2.51 -20.98 15.25
N PRO A 23 -1.73 -20.15 15.95
CA PRO A 23 -0.52 -19.51 15.41
C PRO A 23 0.53 -20.47 14.84
N GLY A 24 0.57 -21.73 15.37
CA GLY A 24 1.47 -22.78 14.88
C GLY A 24 1.05 -23.36 13.52
N LEU A 25 -0.24 -23.56 13.31
CA LEU A 25 -0.78 -24.18 12.10
C LEU A 25 -0.69 -23.23 10.90
N THR A 26 -0.99 -21.95 11.09
CA THR A 26 -0.86 -20.93 10.05
C THR A 26 0.59 -20.71 9.60
N ARG A 27 1.56 -20.77 10.53
CA ARG A 27 2.99 -20.76 10.20
C ARG A 27 3.44 -22.00 9.42
N LEU A 28 2.91 -23.18 9.77
CA LEU A 28 3.22 -24.43 9.08
C LEU A 28 2.66 -24.44 7.65
N ILE A 29 1.41 -24.03 7.49
CA ILE A 29 0.76 -23.91 6.18
C ILE A 29 1.47 -22.84 5.32
N GLY A 30 1.83 -21.71 5.88
CA GLY A 30 2.60 -20.66 5.18
C GLY A 30 3.98 -21.16 4.70
N LYS A 31 4.70 -21.92 5.53
CA LYS A 31 5.95 -22.57 5.13
C LYS A 31 5.74 -23.62 4.05
N ALA A 32 4.72 -24.46 4.17
CA ALA A 32 4.39 -25.49 3.19
C ALA A 32 4.01 -24.87 1.82
N LEU A 33 3.18 -23.82 1.81
CA LEU A 33 2.84 -23.08 0.59
C LEU A 33 4.04 -22.38 -0.03
N GLY A 34 4.95 -21.86 0.79
CA GLY A 34 6.22 -21.27 0.34
C GLY A 34 7.17 -22.31 -0.29
N VAL A 35 7.20 -23.53 0.25
CA VAL A 35 7.96 -24.66 -0.32
C VAL A 35 7.34 -25.14 -1.62
N VAL A 36 6.01 -25.31 -1.66
CA VAL A 36 5.29 -25.71 -2.89
C VAL A 36 5.46 -24.66 -3.99
N SER A 37 5.41 -23.36 -3.66
CA SER A 37 5.68 -22.28 -4.63
C SER A 37 7.09 -22.33 -5.20
N ARG A 38 8.09 -22.70 -4.38
CA ARG A 38 9.49 -22.89 -4.83
C ARG A 38 9.67 -24.16 -5.69
N LEU A 39 8.97 -25.24 -5.35
CA LEU A 39 9.08 -26.53 -6.07
C LEU A 39 8.29 -26.53 -7.39
N THR A 40 7.23 -25.78 -7.52
CA THR A 40 6.45 -25.67 -8.75
C THR A 40 7.08 -24.75 -9.81
N GLY A 41 8.22 -24.12 -9.51
CA GLY A 41 9.27 -23.64 -10.43
C GLY A 41 8.87 -22.77 -11.61
N LYS A 42 7.63 -22.31 -11.73
CA LYS A 42 7.25 -21.25 -12.67
C LYS A 42 7.35 -19.92 -11.95
N ASP A 43 8.44 -19.23 -12.18
CA ASP A 43 8.62 -17.84 -11.75
C ASP A 43 7.51 -16.99 -12.37
N ARG A 44 6.44 -16.79 -11.59
CA ARG A 44 5.26 -16.00 -12.00
C ARG A 44 5.59 -14.51 -12.19
N TYR A 45 6.84 -14.12 -11.99
CA TYR A 45 7.34 -12.75 -12.06
C TYR A 45 8.27 -12.49 -13.24
N ASP A 46 8.59 -13.50 -14.06
CA ASP A 46 9.53 -13.35 -15.18
C ASP A 46 8.83 -13.08 -16.51
N ASP A 47 7.51 -13.23 -16.58
CA ASP A 47 6.71 -13.01 -17.79
C ASP A 47 5.85 -11.75 -17.69
N PHE A 48 5.57 -11.14 -18.84
CA PHE A 48 4.51 -10.14 -18.98
C PHE A 48 3.16 -10.80 -18.75
N ARG A 49 2.33 -10.18 -17.92
CA ARG A 49 0.98 -10.67 -17.62
C ARG A 49 -0.04 -9.57 -17.75
N LEU A 50 -1.18 -9.90 -18.34
CA LEU A 50 -2.34 -9.03 -18.33
C LEU A 50 -3.28 -9.51 -17.23
N GLU A 51 -3.45 -8.69 -16.22
CA GLU A 51 -4.32 -8.96 -15.07
C GLU A 51 -5.56 -8.06 -15.12
N ARG A 52 -6.65 -8.53 -14.53
CA ARG A 52 -7.87 -7.70 -14.39
C ARG A 52 -8.15 -7.46 -12.91
N VAL A 53 -8.23 -6.19 -12.53
CA VAL A 53 -8.59 -5.75 -11.18
C VAL A 53 -9.82 -4.85 -11.27
N LEU A 54 -10.93 -5.22 -10.65
CA LEU A 54 -12.21 -4.48 -10.64
C LEU A 54 -12.64 -3.99 -12.04
N GLY A 55 -12.47 -4.85 -13.05
CA GLY A 55 -12.84 -4.54 -14.43
C GLY A 55 -11.77 -3.86 -15.28
N LEU A 56 -10.78 -3.19 -14.68
CA LEU A 56 -9.66 -2.56 -15.38
C LEU A 56 -8.56 -3.56 -15.72
N GLN A 57 -7.84 -3.32 -16.81
CA GLN A 57 -6.72 -4.14 -17.26
C GLN A 57 -5.39 -3.56 -16.79
N PHE A 58 -4.50 -4.44 -16.32
CA PHE A 58 -3.16 -4.07 -15.86
C PHE A 58 -2.12 -4.98 -16.52
N LEU A 59 -1.21 -4.39 -17.24
CA LEU A 59 0.01 -5.08 -17.69
C LEU A 59 0.97 -5.15 -16.49
N VAL A 60 1.34 -6.34 -16.08
CA VAL A 60 2.37 -6.56 -15.06
C VAL A 60 3.64 -6.99 -15.78
N THR A 61 4.67 -6.18 -15.69
CA THR A 61 5.97 -6.44 -16.30
C THR A 61 6.85 -7.29 -15.37
N PRO A 62 7.86 -7.98 -15.89
CA PRO A 62 8.82 -8.71 -15.06
C PRO A 62 9.40 -7.85 -13.94
N THR A 63 9.67 -8.45 -12.78
CA THR A 63 10.19 -7.81 -11.56
C THR A 63 9.24 -6.85 -10.84
N VAL A 64 8.04 -6.61 -11.37
CA VAL A 64 7.03 -5.76 -10.74
C VAL A 64 6.04 -6.60 -9.93
N PHE A 65 5.61 -6.08 -8.80
CA PHE A 65 4.63 -6.71 -7.93
C PHE A 65 3.29 -6.91 -8.65
N ASN A 66 2.79 -8.15 -8.66
CA ASN A 66 1.50 -8.46 -9.26
C ASN A 66 0.36 -8.14 -8.26
N PRO A 67 -0.52 -7.17 -8.56
CA PRO A 67 -1.54 -6.71 -7.61
C PRO A 67 -2.60 -7.78 -7.29
N LYS A 68 -2.72 -8.83 -8.11
CA LYS A 68 -3.71 -9.89 -7.95
C LYS A 68 -3.22 -11.05 -7.08
N LEU A 69 -1.91 -11.35 -7.11
CA LEU A 69 -1.38 -12.52 -6.42
C LEU A 69 -1.47 -12.43 -4.89
N PRO A 70 -1.05 -11.33 -4.21
CA PRO A 70 -1.18 -11.16 -2.77
C PRO A 70 -2.51 -10.55 -2.32
N ARG A 71 -3.46 -10.30 -3.23
CA ARG A 71 -4.79 -9.73 -2.94
C ARG A 71 -4.79 -8.33 -2.30
N THR A 72 -3.63 -7.84 -1.84
CA THR A 72 -3.48 -6.54 -1.19
C THR A 72 -3.82 -5.39 -2.12
N GLY A 73 -3.25 -5.38 -3.33
CA GLY A 73 -3.52 -4.36 -4.34
C GLY A 73 -4.99 -4.29 -4.75
N ALA A 74 -5.63 -5.45 -4.95
CA ALA A 74 -7.05 -5.52 -5.29
C ALA A 74 -7.96 -5.06 -4.14
N PHE A 75 -7.63 -5.38 -2.89
CA PHE A 75 -8.38 -4.93 -1.73
C PHE A 75 -8.24 -3.41 -1.53
N PHE A 76 -7.04 -2.87 -1.71
CA PHE A 76 -6.83 -1.43 -1.58
C PHE A 76 -7.53 -0.65 -2.71
N ALA A 77 -7.45 -1.16 -3.95
CA ALA A 77 -8.17 -0.58 -5.09
C ALA A 77 -9.69 -0.58 -4.87
N ASP A 78 -10.25 -1.67 -4.34
CA ASP A 78 -11.67 -1.80 -4.00
C ASP A 78 -12.10 -0.76 -2.96
N PHE A 79 -11.27 -0.55 -1.94
CA PHE A 79 -11.48 0.49 -0.96
C PHE A 79 -11.48 1.89 -1.57
N ILE A 80 -10.47 2.22 -2.39
CA ILE A 80 -10.34 3.52 -3.05
C ILE A 80 -11.56 3.79 -3.97
N GLU A 81 -11.95 2.81 -4.78
CA GLU A 81 -13.09 2.93 -5.71
C GLU A 81 -14.41 3.12 -4.97
N SER A 82 -14.62 2.37 -3.87
CA SER A 82 -15.86 2.42 -3.08
C SER A 82 -16.05 3.73 -2.31
N HIS A 83 -14.96 4.36 -1.88
CA HIS A 83 -15.00 5.55 -1.03
C HIS A 83 -14.83 6.87 -1.78
N ARG A 84 -14.82 6.85 -3.07
CA ARG A 84 -14.75 8.01 -3.99
C ARG A 84 -14.02 9.22 -3.42
N LEU A 85 -12.79 9.41 -3.84
CA LEU A 85 -11.98 10.56 -3.43
C LEU A 85 -12.65 11.87 -3.88
N ALA A 86 -12.41 12.95 -3.13
CA ALA A 86 -12.85 14.27 -3.54
C ALA A 86 -12.25 14.64 -4.91
N ALA A 87 -13.06 15.25 -5.79
CA ALA A 87 -12.64 15.57 -7.16
C ALA A 87 -11.40 16.48 -7.21
N GLU A 88 -11.22 17.34 -6.20
CA GLU A 88 -10.09 18.26 -6.09
C GLU A 88 -8.89 17.67 -5.32
N ALA A 89 -8.98 16.41 -4.87
CA ALA A 89 -7.91 15.81 -4.08
C ALA A 89 -6.61 15.67 -4.89
N GLU A 90 -5.50 15.92 -4.22
CA GLU A 90 -4.14 15.59 -4.67
C GLU A 90 -3.65 14.38 -3.86
N VAL A 91 -3.31 13.32 -4.56
CA VAL A 91 -3.01 12.02 -3.96
C VAL A 91 -1.56 11.62 -4.26
N LEU A 92 -0.88 11.06 -3.28
CA LEU A 92 0.40 10.39 -3.44
C LEU A 92 0.20 8.88 -3.30
N ASP A 93 0.62 8.10 -4.30
CA ASP A 93 0.72 6.63 -4.21
C ASP A 93 2.17 6.22 -4.02
N MET A 94 2.52 5.84 -2.80
CA MET A 94 3.87 5.49 -2.40
C MET A 94 4.13 4.01 -2.64
N GLY A 95 5.24 3.69 -3.35
CA GLY A 95 5.54 2.32 -3.74
C GLY A 95 4.51 1.77 -4.72
N THR A 96 4.24 2.50 -5.80
CA THR A 96 3.09 2.29 -6.69
C THR A 96 3.07 0.94 -7.40
N GLY A 97 4.21 0.28 -7.57
CA GLY A 97 4.32 -1.02 -8.25
C GLY A 97 3.78 -0.97 -9.68
N SER A 98 2.71 -1.72 -9.93
CA SER A 98 2.02 -1.71 -11.23
C SER A 98 1.10 -0.50 -11.43
N GLY A 99 0.99 0.41 -10.48
CA GLY A 99 0.15 1.60 -10.56
C GLY A 99 -1.31 1.38 -10.14
N VAL A 100 -1.64 0.24 -9.54
CA VAL A 100 -3.04 -0.11 -9.29
C VAL A 100 -3.75 0.91 -8.40
N CYS A 101 -3.17 1.32 -7.27
CA CYS A 101 -3.78 2.31 -6.39
C CYS A 101 -3.82 3.70 -7.03
N ALA A 102 -2.72 4.10 -7.69
CA ALA A 102 -2.65 5.37 -8.42
C ALA A 102 -3.74 5.49 -9.48
N ILE A 103 -3.97 4.44 -10.27
CA ILE A 103 -4.96 4.44 -11.37
C ILE A 103 -6.38 4.54 -10.82
N PHE A 104 -6.73 3.77 -9.78
CA PHE A 104 -8.04 3.89 -9.14
C PHE A 104 -8.24 5.25 -8.49
N ALA A 105 -7.21 5.83 -7.87
CA ALA A 105 -7.26 7.19 -7.33
C ALA A 105 -7.45 8.24 -8.44
N ALA A 106 -6.74 8.12 -9.56
CA ALA A 106 -6.80 9.07 -10.67
C ALA A 106 -8.15 9.11 -11.41
N ARG A 107 -9.00 8.11 -11.22
CA ARG A 107 -10.38 8.12 -11.73
C ARG A 107 -11.24 9.17 -11.04
N HIS A 108 -10.89 9.54 -9.83
CA HIS A 108 -11.68 10.44 -8.97
C HIS A 108 -10.93 11.74 -8.64
N ALA A 109 -9.66 11.64 -8.28
CA ALA A 109 -8.83 12.75 -7.85
C ALA A 109 -8.43 13.69 -8.99
N ARG A 110 -8.13 14.95 -8.65
CA ARG A 110 -7.61 15.95 -9.58
C ARG A 110 -6.22 15.58 -10.08
N ARG A 111 -5.35 15.14 -9.19
CA ARG A 111 -3.94 14.81 -9.47
C ARG A 111 -3.48 13.64 -8.61
N VAL A 112 -2.76 12.73 -9.22
CA VAL A 112 -2.07 11.64 -8.52
C VAL A 112 -0.59 11.70 -8.87
N VAL A 113 0.25 11.70 -7.86
CA VAL A 113 1.69 11.43 -7.99
C VAL A 113 1.95 10.03 -7.51
N ALA A 114 2.56 9.21 -8.35
CA ALA A 114 2.92 7.84 -8.03
C ALA A 114 4.44 7.72 -7.95
N VAL A 115 4.97 7.15 -6.88
CA VAL A 115 6.42 7.04 -6.64
C VAL A 115 6.80 5.58 -6.48
N ASP A 116 7.91 5.17 -7.09
CA ASP A 116 8.52 3.86 -6.84
C ASP A 116 10.04 3.94 -6.97
N ILE A 117 10.73 3.20 -6.13
CA ILE A 117 12.19 3.06 -6.16
C ILE A 117 12.65 2.13 -7.29
N ASN A 118 11.79 1.24 -7.77
CA ASN A 118 12.07 0.33 -8.87
C ASN A 118 11.72 1.00 -10.22
N ALA A 119 12.73 1.28 -11.04
CA ALA A 119 12.53 1.87 -12.36
C ALA A 119 11.64 1.03 -13.29
N ALA A 120 11.57 -0.30 -13.11
CA ALA A 120 10.66 -1.17 -13.85
C ALA A 120 9.20 -0.93 -13.42
N ALA A 121 8.95 -0.73 -12.13
CA ALA A 121 7.63 -0.36 -11.60
C ALA A 121 7.16 0.99 -12.14
N VAL A 122 8.05 1.99 -12.19
CA VAL A 122 7.76 3.32 -12.79
C VAL A 122 7.31 3.18 -14.25
N ARG A 123 8.03 2.39 -15.06
CA ARG A 123 7.62 2.13 -16.46
C ARG A 123 6.30 1.40 -16.54
N CYS A 124 6.11 0.39 -15.72
CA CYS A 124 4.89 -0.40 -15.64
C CYS A 124 3.67 0.47 -15.29
N ALA A 125 3.79 1.31 -14.25
CA ALA A 125 2.74 2.21 -13.81
C ALA A 125 2.35 3.24 -14.89
N ARG A 126 3.35 3.81 -15.61
CA ARG A 126 3.10 4.71 -16.75
C ARG A 126 2.33 4.01 -17.89
N LEU A 127 2.71 2.80 -18.25
CA LEU A 127 2.01 2.02 -19.27
C LEU A 127 0.57 1.72 -18.84
N ASN A 128 0.37 1.37 -17.58
CA ASN A 128 -0.96 1.09 -17.05
C ASN A 128 -1.83 2.34 -16.90
N ALA A 129 -1.25 3.50 -16.59
CA ALA A 129 -1.97 4.77 -16.60
C ALA A 129 -2.50 5.09 -18.00
N ALA A 130 -1.67 4.95 -19.03
CA ALA A 130 -2.09 5.14 -20.42
C ALA A 130 -3.11 4.08 -20.86
N LEU A 131 -2.93 2.80 -20.51
CA LEU A 131 -3.86 1.71 -20.81
C LEU A 131 -5.27 1.96 -20.25
N ASN A 132 -5.35 2.65 -19.10
CA ASN A 132 -6.60 2.97 -18.42
C ASN A 132 -7.03 4.44 -18.60
N HIS A 133 -6.39 5.18 -19.51
CA HIS A 133 -6.75 6.58 -19.91
C HIS A 133 -6.75 7.59 -18.75
N VAL A 134 -5.83 7.42 -17.78
CA VAL A 134 -5.67 8.33 -16.62
C VAL A 134 -4.30 9.02 -16.59
N GLU A 135 -3.50 8.90 -17.63
CA GLU A 135 -2.16 9.50 -17.73
C GLU A 135 -2.17 11.02 -17.58
N HIS A 136 -3.25 11.67 -17.95
CA HIS A 136 -3.43 13.13 -17.83
C HIS A 136 -3.62 13.61 -16.37
N ARG A 137 -3.90 12.70 -15.45
CA ARG A 137 -4.04 12.96 -14.00
C ARG A 137 -2.97 12.25 -13.16
N SER A 138 -2.16 11.39 -13.79
CA SER A 138 -1.18 10.54 -13.09
C SER A 138 0.24 10.91 -13.51
N GLU A 139 1.03 11.38 -12.57
CA GLU A 139 2.46 11.61 -12.74
C GLU A 139 3.25 10.52 -12.03
N VAL A 140 4.09 9.76 -12.75
CA VAL A 140 4.86 8.66 -12.16
C VAL A 140 6.33 9.04 -12.09
N ARG A 141 6.91 9.03 -10.88
CA ARG A 141 8.28 9.46 -10.58
C ARG A 141 9.10 8.29 -10.04
N HIS A 142 10.38 8.27 -10.42
CA HIS A 142 11.35 7.32 -9.88
C HIS A 142 12.06 7.91 -8.68
N GLY A 143 12.15 7.17 -7.59
CA GLY A 143 12.94 7.52 -6.42
C GLY A 143 12.46 6.85 -5.13
N ASP A 144 13.16 7.16 -4.05
CA ASP A 144 12.99 6.52 -2.77
C ASP A 144 12.08 7.35 -1.86
N LEU A 145 10.96 6.76 -1.46
CA LEU A 145 9.95 7.37 -0.57
C LEU A 145 9.62 8.82 -0.99
N PHE A 146 9.78 9.77 -0.08
CA PHE A 146 9.39 11.17 -0.26
C PHE A 146 10.40 11.99 -1.06
N ALA A 147 11.60 11.48 -1.37
CA ALA A 147 12.61 12.25 -2.09
C ALA A 147 12.12 12.83 -3.43
N PRO A 148 11.36 12.11 -4.28
CA PRO A 148 10.87 12.66 -5.55
C PRO A 148 9.75 13.71 -5.39
N VAL A 149 9.20 13.87 -4.19
CA VAL A 149 8.08 14.78 -3.89
C VAL A 149 8.45 15.79 -2.78
N ALA A 150 9.74 16.05 -2.60
CA ALA A 150 10.22 16.98 -1.59
C ALA A 150 9.53 18.36 -1.73
N GLY A 151 8.95 18.85 -0.61
CA GLY A 151 8.23 20.12 -0.57
C GLY A 151 6.78 20.08 -1.08
N GLU A 152 6.32 18.95 -1.59
CA GLU A 152 4.91 18.77 -1.97
C GLU A 152 4.08 18.23 -0.80
N ARG A 153 2.79 18.60 -0.76
CA ARG A 153 1.83 18.13 0.23
C ARG A 153 0.57 17.63 -0.44
N PHE A 154 0.00 16.57 0.12
CA PHE A 154 -1.12 15.82 -0.45
C PHE A 154 -2.31 15.79 0.51
N ASP A 155 -3.51 15.70 -0.05
CA ASP A 155 -4.74 15.48 0.73
C ASP A 155 -4.80 14.04 1.23
N LEU A 156 -4.22 13.11 0.44
CA LEU A 156 -4.19 11.70 0.75
C LEU A 156 -2.87 11.06 0.31
N ILE A 157 -2.28 10.26 1.18
CA ILE A 157 -1.14 9.40 0.84
C ILE A 157 -1.60 7.94 0.93
N LEU A 158 -1.41 7.17 -0.14
CA LEU A 158 -1.66 5.73 -0.19
C LEU A 158 -0.35 4.99 -0.04
N PHE A 159 -0.30 3.94 0.77
CA PHE A 159 0.90 3.15 0.94
C PHE A 159 0.59 1.69 1.21
N ASN A 160 1.07 0.83 0.32
CA ASN A 160 1.06 -0.62 0.49
C ASN A 160 2.51 -1.09 0.65
N PRO A 161 3.10 -1.00 1.86
CA PRO A 161 4.52 -1.23 2.09
C PRO A 161 4.94 -2.68 1.90
N PRO A 162 6.24 -2.95 1.69
CA PRO A 162 6.79 -4.28 1.88
C PRO A 162 6.63 -4.72 3.33
N PHE A 163 6.02 -5.89 3.57
CA PHE A 163 5.66 -6.34 4.93
C PHE A 163 6.75 -7.12 5.64
N LEU A 164 7.71 -7.70 4.88
CA LEU A 164 8.73 -8.56 5.47
C LEU A 164 9.94 -7.74 5.91
N ARG A 165 10.42 -7.98 7.13
CA ARG A 165 11.69 -7.42 7.59
C ARG A 165 12.87 -8.17 6.98
N GLY A 166 13.93 -7.44 6.69
CA GLY A 166 15.20 -7.98 6.20
C GLY A 166 15.81 -7.13 5.09
N ILE A 167 17.07 -7.38 4.77
CA ILE A 167 17.78 -6.74 3.67
C ILE A 167 17.27 -7.35 2.37
N PRO A 168 16.77 -6.53 1.41
CA PRO A 168 16.39 -7.02 0.09
C PRO A 168 17.60 -7.62 -0.64
N ARG A 169 17.41 -8.76 -1.30
CA ARG A 169 18.45 -9.44 -2.09
C ARG A 169 18.58 -8.87 -3.50
N ASP A 170 17.48 -8.36 -4.04
CA ASP A 170 17.36 -7.78 -5.37
C ASP A 170 16.15 -6.82 -5.42
N ASP A 171 15.93 -6.19 -6.57
CA ASP A 171 14.81 -5.26 -6.77
C ASP A 171 13.43 -5.92 -6.64
N ARG A 172 13.33 -7.21 -6.95
CA ARG A 172 12.09 -8.00 -6.77
C ARG A 172 11.81 -8.21 -5.27
N ASP A 173 12.84 -8.62 -4.49
CA ASP A 173 12.71 -8.86 -3.06
C ASP A 173 12.40 -7.55 -2.29
N ARG A 174 12.80 -6.39 -2.84
CA ARG A 174 12.49 -5.07 -2.30
C ARG A 174 10.99 -4.76 -2.25
N ALA A 175 10.20 -5.31 -3.15
CA ALA A 175 8.74 -5.19 -3.12
C ALA A 175 8.10 -5.91 -1.91
N TRP A 176 8.84 -6.81 -1.26
CA TRP A 176 8.37 -7.61 -0.13
C TRP A 176 9.08 -7.32 1.16
N ARG A 177 10.31 -6.76 1.10
CA ARG A 177 11.24 -6.73 2.22
C ARG A 177 11.93 -5.38 2.37
N SER A 178 11.94 -4.88 3.61
CA SER A 178 12.74 -3.75 4.04
C SER A 178 13.04 -3.85 5.54
N ASN A 179 14.12 -3.22 5.98
CA ASN A 179 14.44 -3.14 7.40
C ASN A 179 13.87 -1.90 8.09
N ASP A 180 13.73 -0.79 7.36
CA ASP A 180 13.53 0.56 7.89
C ASP A 180 12.38 1.35 7.24
N ILE A 181 11.56 0.67 6.44
CA ILE A 181 10.52 1.35 5.67
C ILE A 181 9.45 1.99 6.57
N ALA A 182 9.11 1.34 7.68
CA ALA A 182 8.13 1.87 8.62
C ALA A 182 8.62 3.17 9.26
N GLU A 183 9.87 3.15 9.71
CA GLU A 183 10.54 4.27 10.38
C GLU A 183 10.69 5.46 9.42
N ARG A 184 11.17 5.20 8.21
CA ARG A 184 11.42 6.24 7.21
C ARG A 184 10.12 6.84 6.65
N PHE A 185 9.10 6.01 6.43
CA PHE A 185 7.79 6.49 6.01
C PHE A 185 7.14 7.32 7.12
N ALA A 186 7.12 6.82 8.35
CA ALA A 186 6.51 7.50 9.48
C ALA A 186 7.15 8.87 9.77
N ALA A 187 8.49 8.96 9.63
CA ALA A 187 9.22 10.21 9.83
C ALA A 187 8.87 11.28 8.78
N GLY A 188 8.55 10.88 7.53
CA GLY A 188 8.28 11.85 6.45
C GLY A 188 6.81 12.15 6.20
N VAL A 189 5.88 11.29 6.64
CA VAL A 189 4.47 11.38 6.23
C VAL A 189 3.81 12.70 6.66
N ARG A 190 4.11 13.19 7.86
CA ARG A 190 3.54 14.44 8.41
C ARG A 190 3.86 15.66 7.53
N ASP A 191 5.10 15.77 7.07
CA ASP A 191 5.56 16.91 6.28
C ASP A 191 4.97 16.95 4.87
N HIS A 192 4.47 15.81 4.40
CA HIS A 192 3.87 15.64 3.07
C HIS A 192 2.33 15.58 3.11
N LEU A 193 1.71 15.78 4.27
CA LEU A 193 0.26 15.92 4.38
C LEU A 193 -0.13 17.40 4.42
N LYS A 194 -1.19 17.74 3.70
CA LYS A 194 -1.89 19.02 3.84
C LYS A 194 -2.61 19.08 5.19
N PRO A 195 -2.95 20.26 5.71
CA PRO A 195 -3.84 20.37 6.86
C PRO A 195 -5.15 19.58 6.64
N GLY A 196 -5.48 18.68 7.57
CA GLY A 196 -6.63 17.78 7.46
C GLY A 196 -6.44 16.61 6.48
N GLY A 197 -5.24 16.45 5.91
CA GLY A 197 -4.88 15.30 5.09
C GLY A 197 -4.63 14.05 5.94
N ALA A 198 -4.62 12.89 5.29
CA ALA A 198 -4.38 11.60 5.93
C ALA A 198 -3.53 10.67 5.07
N ALA A 199 -2.91 9.66 5.68
CA ALA A 199 -2.36 8.54 4.94
C ALA A 199 -3.20 7.28 5.17
N LEU A 200 -3.38 6.49 4.12
CA LEU A 200 -3.96 5.15 4.19
C LEU A 200 -2.85 4.13 3.97
N VAL A 201 -2.64 3.28 4.96
CA VAL A 201 -1.60 2.25 4.90
C VAL A 201 -2.26 0.88 5.00
N LEU A 202 -2.02 0.04 3.98
CA LEU A 202 -2.49 -1.34 4.00
C LEU A 202 -1.43 -2.22 4.65
N LEU A 203 -1.79 -2.96 5.68
CA LEU A 203 -0.92 -3.94 6.34
C LEU A 203 -1.55 -5.33 6.34
N SER A 204 -0.67 -6.34 6.45
CA SER A 204 -1.05 -7.75 6.49
C SER A 204 -0.61 -8.40 7.81
N SER A 205 -1.43 -9.31 8.32
CA SER A 205 -1.07 -10.17 9.46
C SER A 205 0.12 -11.09 9.16
N PHE A 206 0.42 -11.33 7.89
CA PHE A 206 1.52 -12.21 7.47
C PHE A 206 2.91 -11.62 7.76
N GLY A 207 3.07 -10.30 7.63
CA GLY A 207 4.35 -9.61 7.80
C GLY A 207 4.60 -9.06 9.21
N GLY A 208 3.59 -9.11 10.08
CA GLY A 208 3.67 -8.50 11.42
C GLY A 208 3.49 -6.99 11.38
N ALA A 209 2.26 -6.51 11.51
CA ALA A 209 1.95 -5.09 11.48
C ALA A 209 2.35 -4.32 12.75
N GLY A 210 2.58 -5.02 13.87
CA GLY A 210 2.91 -4.40 15.17
C GLY A 210 3.98 -3.32 15.07
N PRO A 211 5.16 -3.61 14.52
CA PRO A 211 6.24 -2.64 14.39
C PRO A 211 5.88 -1.39 13.58
N PHE A 212 5.04 -1.52 12.54
CA PHE A 212 4.52 -0.37 11.80
C PHE A 212 3.61 0.51 12.67
N LEU A 213 2.66 -0.12 13.36
CA LEU A 213 1.68 0.59 14.19
C LEU A 213 2.34 1.27 15.40
N GLU A 214 3.33 0.63 16.00
CA GLU A 214 4.13 1.21 17.07
C GLU A 214 4.91 2.42 16.59
N GLU A 215 5.57 2.30 15.43
CA GLU A 215 6.35 3.39 14.86
C GLU A 215 5.46 4.58 14.48
N PHE A 216 4.30 4.35 13.87
CA PHE A 216 3.36 5.42 13.54
C PHE A 216 2.93 6.21 14.78
N ARG A 217 2.60 5.52 15.89
CA ARG A 217 2.24 6.18 17.16
C ARG A 217 3.43 6.93 17.75
N ARG A 218 4.63 6.36 17.69
CA ARG A 218 5.86 7.00 18.19
C ARG A 218 6.15 8.31 17.47
N GLN A 219 5.80 8.42 16.19
CA GLN A 219 5.93 9.63 15.38
C GLN A 219 4.73 10.61 15.54
N GLY A 220 3.87 10.38 16.53
CA GLY A 220 2.74 11.29 16.81
C GLY A 220 1.64 11.20 15.76
N LEU A 221 1.40 10.02 15.20
CA LEU A 221 0.28 9.78 14.30
C LEU A 221 -0.85 9.06 15.05
N LEU A 222 -2.07 9.59 14.93
CA LEU A 222 -3.28 8.87 15.28
C LEU A 222 -3.49 7.75 14.26
N VAL A 223 -3.77 6.55 14.76
CA VAL A 223 -3.95 5.35 13.93
C VAL A 223 -5.34 4.78 14.18
N SER A 224 -6.17 4.79 13.16
CA SER A 224 -7.48 4.13 13.17
C SER A 224 -7.61 3.08 12.07
N THR A 225 -8.44 2.06 12.28
CA THR A 225 -8.74 1.04 11.28
C THR A 225 -9.96 1.46 10.48
N VAL A 226 -9.82 1.56 9.14
CA VAL A 226 -10.92 1.99 8.27
C VAL A 226 -11.49 0.86 7.40
N ALA A 227 -10.76 -0.22 7.20
CA ALA A 227 -11.26 -1.42 6.53
C ALA A 227 -10.47 -2.64 6.94
N GLU A 228 -11.13 -3.80 6.96
CA GLU A 228 -10.48 -5.09 7.17
C GLU A 228 -11.05 -6.16 6.24
N ARG A 229 -10.22 -7.14 5.86
CA ARG A 229 -10.65 -8.31 5.09
C ARG A 229 -9.91 -9.55 5.58
N GLY A 230 -10.67 -10.54 6.02
CA GLY A 230 -10.16 -11.82 6.47
C GLY A 230 -10.07 -12.83 5.32
N PHE A 231 -8.98 -13.59 5.29
CA PHE A 231 -8.80 -14.80 4.47
C PHE A 231 -8.47 -15.97 5.40
N LEU A 232 -8.45 -17.19 4.86
CA LEU A 232 -8.19 -18.39 5.66
C LEU A 232 -6.87 -18.33 6.44
N THR A 233 -5.83 -17.76 5.85
CA THR A 233 -4.46 -17.72 6.42
C THR A 233 -3.94 -16.30 6.68
N GLU A 234 -4.71 -15.27 6.33
CA GLU A 234 -4.25 -13.89 6.34
C GLU A 234 -5.39 -12.94 6.66
N ARG A 235 -5.10 -11.87 7.39
CA ARG A 235 -5.96 -10.70 7.52
C ARG A 235 -5.25 -9.50 6.92
N LEU A 236 -5.99 -8.73 6.15
CA LEU A 236 -5.57 -7.43 5.62
C LEU A 236 -6.36 -6.35 6.33
N ALA A 237 -5.70 -5.24 6.63
CA ALA A 237 -6.38 -4.05 7.14
C ALA A 237 -5.80 -2.79 6.54
N ILE A 238 -6.66 -1.81 6.32
CA ILE A 238 -6.29 -0.46 5.91
C ILE A 238 -6.37 0.41 7.15
N PHE A 239 -5.26 1.05 7.48
CA PHE A 239 -5.14 1.99 8.58
C PHE A 239 -5.10 3.41 8.04
N ARG A 240 -5.88 4.29 8.68
CA ARG A 240 -5.82 5.73 8.47
C ARG A 240 -4.86 6.33 9.50
N LEU A 241 -3.92 7.10 9.00
CA LEU A 241 -2.95 7.83 9.80
C LEU A 241 -3.23 9.33 9.66
N GLU A 242 -3.35 10.01 10.78
CA GLU A 242 -3.54 11.45 10.83
C GLU A 242 -2.53 12.06 11.81
N PRO A 243 -1.90 13.20 11.49
CA PRO A 243 -1.09 13.92 12.48
C PRO A 243 -1.91 14.27 13.70
N LEU A 244 -1.39 14.04 14.89
CA LEU A 244 -2.00 14.58 16.10
C LEU A 244 -2.06 16.11 16.00
N PRO A 245 -3.13 16.75 16.48
CA PRO A 245 -3.20 18.21 16.54
C PRO A 245 -2.00 18.79 17.30
N ASP A 246 -1.44 19.88 16.80
CA ASP A 246 -0.37 20.58 17.48
C ASP A 246 -0.89 21.07 18.83
N GLY A 247 -0.38 20.53 19.92
CA GLY A 247 -0.79 20.88 21.31
C GLY A 247 -1.20 19.72 22.20
N GLY A 248 -1.21 18.48 21.71
CA GLY A 248 -1.53 17.28 22.49
C GLY A 248 -0.30 16.53 23.01
N ALA A 249 0.60 17.22 23.68
CA ALA A 249 1.53 16.51 24.60
C ALA A 249 0.79 16.36 25.94
N ALA A 250 0.35 15.13 26.23
CA ALA A 250 -0.12 14.75 27.56
C ALA A 250 1.06 14.32 28.44
#